data_bf8bd5e0d65b92e1c2e9c8443a79c613
#
_entry.id   bf8bd5e0d65b92e1c2e9c8443a79c613
#
_cell.length_a   1.000
_cell.length_b   1.000
_cell.length_c   1.000
_cell.angle_alpha   90.00
_cell.angle_beta   90.00
_cell.angle_gamma   90.00
#
_symmetry.space_group_name_H-M   'P 1'
#
loop_
_entity.id
_entity.type
_entity.pdbx_description
1 polymer ?
#
loop_
_entity_poly.entity_id
_entity_poly.type
_entity_poly.pdbx_seq_one_letter_code
_entity_poly.pdbx_strand_id
1 'polypeptide(L)'
;MTSRSRVAAPSVSRGVSGSRARLDDCLRPGATTGIGSLPHRTAIDAATYSLSHYDVAIAPSLPRRSPAEGMIAQALLGIEGVTLGQYGSIAVDVRRLEPCAPVVTDLGHDGFVGLRTFLDVAAARGWRGPVKWQFVGPVTLGVALTRAGVPVGTAFAVAVRAVRAHLVAIADAVAAALPESPQIVLLDEPWFGDVMSPGFPIAPDPAIDLLSGAMAALEPVAAVGVHCCATDVDVASLLAAGPDILAVPATPHLADVAGYLTKFLEGGGRIAWGVVATDGPIPTSDERPWRQLSDVWCSIIERGCDPILLRQRSLLTPHCGLGLHTPEVAERVAGITSGVGHRVVEQALAGRFALGT
;
A
#
# COMPACT_ATOMS: atom_id res chain seq x y z
N MET A 1 6.31 35.90 -43.48
CA MET A 1 5.38 35.62 -42.36
C MET A 1 4.92 34.19 -42.52
N THR A 2 5.56 33.26 -41.88
CA THR A 2 5.26 31.81 -41.96
C THR A 2 4.70 31.38 -40.59
N SER A 3 3.39 31.11 -40.60
CA SER A 3 2.64 30.57 -39.46
C SER A 3 3.14 29.17 -39.11
N ARG A 4 3.70 28.98 -37.92
CA ARG A 4 4.00 27.68 -37.37
C ARG A 4 2.75 27.18 -36.64
N SER A 5 2.07 26.21 -37.25
CA SER A 5 1.03 25.40 -36.60
C SER A 5 1.64 24.64 -35.40
N ARG A 6 1.14 24.94 -34.20
CA ARG A 6 1.39 24.09 -33.02
C ARG A 6 0.57 22.81 -33.19
N VAL A 7 1.24 21.70 -33.40
CA VAL A 7 0.66 20.37 -33.28
C VAL A 7 0.45 20.12 -31.78
N ALA A 8 -0.82 20.04 -31.38
CA ALA A 8 -1.17 19.62 -30.02
C ALA A 8 -0.81 18.15 -29.84
N ALA A 9 -0.08 17.82 -28.77
CA ALA A 9 0.21 16.44 -28.41
C ALA A 9 -1.12 15.73 -28.08
N PRO A 10 -1.31 14.48 -28.50
CA PRO A 10 -2.51 13.73 -28.19
C PRO A 10 -2.61 13.49 -26.68
N SER A 11 -3.70 13.96 -26.07
CA SER A 11 -4.08 13.59 -24.71
C SER A 11 -4.44 12.09 -24.73
N VAL A 12 -3.53 11.25 -24.21
CA VAL A 12 -3.84 9.84 -23.94
C VAL A 12 -4.80 9.82 -22.76
N SER A 13 -6.10 9.74 -23.05
CA SER A 13 -7.10 9.34 -22.07
C SER A 13 -6.79 7.90 -21.70
N ARG A 14 -6.14 7.65 -20.54
CA ARG A 14 -6.07 6.31 -19.96
C ARG A 14 -7.51 5.85 -19.73
N GLY A 15 -7.97 4.88 -20.49
CA GLY A 15 -9.24 4.20 -20.20
C GLY A 15 -9.21 3.68 -18.78
N VAL A 16 -10.27 3.90 -18.02
CA VAL A 16 -10.40 3.38 -16.65
C VAL A 16 -10.17 1.87 -16.72
N SER A 17 -9.12 1.38 -16.03
CA SER A 17 -8.82 -0.05 -15.97
C SER A 17 -10.05 -0.80 -15.43
N GLY A 18 -10.37 -1.97 -15.99
CA GLY A 18 -11.51 -2.77 -15.54
C GLY A 18 -11.45 -3.16 -14.06
N SER A 19 -10.26 -3.14 -13.45
CA SER A 19 -10.04 -3.34 -12.01
C SER A 19 -10.47 -2.11 -11.18
N ARG A 20 -10.21 -0.88 -11.65
CA ARG A 20 -10.70 0.36 -11.01
C ARG A 20 -12.22 0.43 -10.98
N ALA A 21 -12.88 0.12 -12.10
CA ALA A 21 -14.34 0.12 -12.16
C ALA A 21 -14.95 -0.86 -11.14
N ARG A 22 -14.38 -2.07 -11.01
CA ARG A 22 -14.85 -3.05 -10.02
C ARG A 22 -14.67 -2.58 -8.58
N LEU A 23 -13.60 -1.80 -8.28
CA LEU A 23 -13.40 -1.22 -6.95
C LEU A 23 -14.39 -0.09 -6.65
N ASP A 24 -14.72 0.75 -7.63
CA ASP A 24 -15.69 1.81 -7.42
C ASP A 24 -17.07 1.26 -7.06
N ASP A 25 -17.43 0.08 -7.57
CA ASP A 25 -18.69 -0.60 -7.27
C ASP A 25 -18.72 -1.27 -5.88
N CYS A 26 -17.57 -1.66 -5.32
CA CYS A 26 -17.51 -2.43 -4.07
C CYS A 26 -16.95 -1.67 -2.87
N LEU A 27 -16.33 -0.49 -3.06
CA LEU A 27 -15.78 0.31 -1.98
C LEU A 27 -16.72 1.47 -1.61
N ARG A 28 -17.29 1.40 -0.41
CA ARG A 28 -18.04 2.51 0.17
C ARG A 28 -17.10 3.63 0.67
N PRO A 29 -17.57 4.90 0.74
CA PRO A 29 -16.84 5.96 1.42
C PRO A 29 -16.47 5.56 2.84
N GLY A 30 -15.22 5.82 3.24
CA GLY A 30 -14.75 5.48 4.59
C GLY A 30 -14.59 3.98 4.85
N ALA A 31 -14.58 3.13 3.80
CA ALA A 31 -14.25 1.72 3.98
C ALA A 31 -12.88 1.55 4.62
N THR A 32 -12.77 0.55 5.50
CA THR A 32 -11.59 0.31 6.31
C THR A 32 -10.74 -0.83 5.78
N THR A 33 -9.42 -0.70 5.94
CA THR A 33 -8.46 -1.78 5.68
C THR A 33 -7.29 -1.68 6.66
N GLY A 34 -6.50 -2.74 6.76
CA GLY A 34 -5.25 -2.74 7.51
C GLY A 34 -4.03 -2.54 6.62
N ILE A 35 -2.84 -2.43 7.21
CA ILE A 35 -1.57 -2.39 6.46
C ILE A 35 -1.12 -3.81 6.18
N GLY A 36 -1.06 -4.78 6.87
CA GLY A 36 -0.76 -6.17 6.46
C GLY A 36 0.08 -6.92 7.47
N SER A 37 1.15 -6.36 8.03
CA SER A 37 1.86 -7.06 9.09
C SER A 37 1.02 -7.10 10.36
N LEU A 38 0.80 -8.33 10.88
CA LEU A 38 -0.02 -8.58 12.07
C LEU A 38 0.81 -9.24 13.18
N PRO A 39 0.44 -9.00 14.46
CA PRO A 39 1.18 -9.50 15.62
C PRO A 39 0.91 -10.98 15.94
N HIS A 40 -0.02 -11.62 15.25
CA HIS A 40 -0.47 -12.98 15.52
C HIS A 40 0.69 -14.00 15.33
N ARG A 41 0.69 -15.02 16.16
CA ARG A 41 1.64 -16.12 16.07
C ARG A 41 1.10 -17.32 15.30
N THR A 42 -0.21 -17.42 15.14
CA THR A 42 -0.85 -18.43 14.31
C THR A 42 -1.45 -17.78 13.07
N ALA A 43 -1.32 -18.44 11.94
CA ALA A 43 -1.81 -17.91 10.67
C ALA A 43 -3.36 -17.97 10.59
N ILE A 44 -3.99 -18.95 11.26
CA ILE A 44 -5.44 -19.07 11.33
C ILE A 44 -6.07 -17.89 12.08
N ASP A 45 -5.50 -17.49 13.23
CA ASP A 45 -6.01 -16.37 14.01
C ASP A 45 -5.86 -15.06 13.22
N ALA A 46 -4.71 -14.86 12.54
CA ALA A 46 -4.47 -13.72 11.69
C ALA A 46 -5.45 -13.65 10.50
N ALA A 47 -5.71 -14.76 9.83
CA ALA A 47 -6.67 -14.82 8.74
C ALA A 47 -8.10 -14.53 9.22
N THR A 48 -8.48 -15.09 10.36
CA THR A 48 -9.79 -14.84 10.98
C THR A 48 -9.95 -13.38 11.37
N TYR A 49 -8.95 -12.81 12.03
CA TYR A 49 -8.90 -11.39 12.36
C TYR A 49 -9.09 -10.51 11.12
N SER A 50 -8.32 -10.78 10.08
CA SER A 50 -8.35 -10.02 8.83
C SER A 50 -9.73 -10.00 8.16
N LEU A 51 -10.40 -11.15 8.11
CA LEU A 51 -11.73 -11.30 7.52
C LEU A 51 -12.87 -10.74 8.37
N SER A 52 -12.61 -10.41 9.64
CA SER A 52 -13.66 -10.01 10.59
C SER A 52 -13.60 -8.52 10.99
N HIS A 53 -12.46 -7.85 10.82
CA HIS A 53 -12.25 -6.51 11.38
C HIS A 53 -12.18 -5.39 10.35
N TYR A 54 -12.14 -5.70 9.06
CA TYR A 54 -12.01 -4.72 7.99
C TYR A 54 -13.04 -4.93 6.88
N ASP A 55 -13.50 -3.85 6.26
CA ASP A 55 -14.36 -3.91 5.07
C ASP A 55 -13.61 -4.51 3.87
N VAL A 56 -12.33 -4.16 3.75
CA VAL A 56 -11.40 -4.76 2.79
C VAL A 56 -10.46 -5.67 3.55
N ALA A 57 -10.65 -6.98 3.40
CA ALA A 57 -9.82 -7.96 4.08
C ALA A 57 -8.34 -7.85 3.65
N ILE A 58 -7.42 -8.05 4.59
CA ILE A 58 -5.98 -7.98 4.33
C ILE A 58 -5.36 -9.37 4.32
N ALA A 59 -4.56 -9.70 3.31
CA ALA A 59 -3.71 -10.88 3.37
C ALA A 59 -2.52 -10.58 4.30
N PRO A 60 -2.39 -11.25 5.46
CA PRO A 60 -1.42 -10.86 6.47
C PRO A 60 -0.01 -11.39 6.20
N SER A 61 1.00 -10.66 6.66
CA SER A 61 2.33 -11.18 6.96
C SER A 61 2.54 -11.25 8.47
N LEU A 62 3.28 -12.26 8.94
CA LEU A 62 3.38 -12.62 10.37
C LEU A 62 4.82 -12.63 10.86
N PRO A 63 5.49 -11.48 10.99
CA PRO A 63 6.90 -11.41 11.37
C PRO A 63 7.18 -11.96 12.78
N ARG A 64 6.15 -12.04 13.65
CA ARG A 64 6.25 -12.69 14.96
C ARG A 64 6.12 -14.20 14.92
N ARG A 65 5.53 -14.76 13.87
CA ARG A 65 5.51 -16.19 13.62
C ARG A 65 6.86 -16.67 13.08
N SER A 66 7.34 -15.98 12.04
CA SER A 66 8.61 -16.29 11.39
C SER A 66 9.29 -15.01 10.87
N PRO A 67 10.59 -14.81 11.11
CA PRO A 67 11.35 -13.73 10.50
C PRO A 67 11.31 -13.75 8.96
N ALA A 68 11.07 -14.91 8.34
CA ALA A 68 10.92 -15.04 6.88
C ALA A 68 9.67 -14.32 6.34
N GLU A 69 8.67 -14.04 7.19
CA GLU A 69 7.51 -13.20 6.85
C GLU A 69 7.76 -11.69 7.04
N GLY A 70 8.97 -11.31 7.37
CA GLY A 70 9.37 -9.89 7.37
C GLY A 70 9.37 -9.33 5.95
N MET A 71 8.98 -8.06 5.79
CA MET A 71 8.81 -7.39 4.51
C MET A 71 10.01 -7.56 3.55
N ILE A 72 11.22 -7.26 4.02
CA ILE A 72 12.44 -7.44 3.23
C ILE A 72 12.78 -8.92 3.04
N ALA A 73 12.58 -9.73 4.08
CA ALA A 73 12.92 -11.16 4.03
C ALA A 73 12.12 -11.89 2.96
N GLN A 74 10.81 -11.64 2.85
CA GLN A 74 9.95 -12.21 1.79
C GLN A 74 10.48 -11.86 0.39
N ALA A 75 10.89 -10.62 0.18
CA ALA A 75 11.33 -10.14 -1.13
C ALA A 75 12.70 -10.69 -1.56
N LEU A 76 13.50 -11.15 -0.61
CA LEU A 76 14.81 -11.74 -0.87
C LEU A 76 14.73 -13.25 -1.19
N LEU A 77 13.58 -13.88 -1.00
CA LEU A 77 13.40 -15.29 -1.33
C LEU A 77 13.58 -15.53 -2.84
N GLY A 78 14.29 -16.60 -3.19
CA GLY A 78 14.54 -16.97 -4.58
C GLY A 78 15.62 -16.13 -5.30
N ILE A 79 16.26 -15.18 -4.60
CA ILE A 79 17.42 -14.44 -5.15
C ILE A 79 18.69 -15.24 -4.87
N GLU A 80 19.38 -15.66 -5.92
CA GLU A 80 20.65 -16.38 -5.78
C GLU A 80 21.71 -15.45 -5.15
N GLY A 81 22.54 -16.01 -4.26
CA GLY A 81 23.57 -15.24 -3.56
C GLY A 81 23.09 -14.49 -2.33
N VAL A 82 21.79 -14.51 -2.01
CA VAL A 82 21.24 -13.92 -0.79
C VAL A 82 20.91 -15.01 0.23
N THR A 83 21.29 -14.80 1.47
CA THR A 83 20.99 -15.68 2.60
C THR A 83 20.39 -14.86 3.74
N LEU A 84 19.26 -15.35 4.27
CA LEU A 84 18.63 -14.77 5.46
C LEU A 84 19.15 -15.46 6.70
N GLY A 85 19.70 -14.68 7.60
CA GLY A 85 20.14 -15.14 8.92
C GLY A 85 18.97 -15.33 9.89
N GLN A 86 19.25 -16.00 11.00
CA GLN A 86 18.26 -16.43 11.99
C GLN A 86 17.39 -15.31 12.58
N TYR A 87 17.91 -14.07 12.60
CA TYR A 87 17.21 -12.89 13.12
C TYR A 87 16.86 -11.86 12.02
N GLY A 88 16.73 -12.32 10.76
CA GLY A 88 16.42 -11.43 9.65
C GLY A 88 17.64 -10.62 9.14
N SER A 89 18.87 -10.94 9.59
CA SER A 89 20.07 -10.36 9.00
C SER A 89 20.23 -10.84 7.55
N ILE A 90 20.69 -9.93 6.68
CA ILE A 90 20.90 -10.20 5.27
C ILE A 90 22.39 -10.38 5.02
N ALA A 91 22.77 -11.54 4.48
CA ALA A 91 24.10 -11.79 3.97
C ALA A 91 24.04 -11.95 2.44
N VAL A 92 24.92 -11.25 1.73
CA VAL A 92 24.94 -11.25 0.26
C VAL A 92 26.33 -11.65 -0.24
N ASP A 93 26.39 -12.70 -1.05
CA ASP A 93 27.57 -12.95 -1.90
C ASP A 93 27.36 -12.22 -3.24
N VAL A 94 27.92 -11.02 -3.34
CA VAL A 94 27.77 -10.14 -4.50
C VAL A 94 28.24 -10.81 -5.81
N ARG A 95 29.17 -11.77 -5.74
CA ARG A 95 29.70 -12.48 -6.93
C ARG A 95 28.68 -13.45 -7.52
N ARG A 96 27.69 -13.87 -6.74
CA ARG A 96 26.60 -14.74 -7.16
C ARG A 96 25.31 -13.98 -7.50
N LEU A 97 25.32 -12.67 -7.32
CA LEU A 97 24.17 -11.82 -7.56
C LEU A 97 24.10 -11.41 -9.03
N GLU A 98 23.24 -12.09 -9.78
CA GLU A 98 23.07 -11.82 -11.21
C GLU A 98 21.83 -10.95 -11.46
N PRO A 99 21.99 -9.67 -11.89
CA PRO A 99 20.88 -8.75 -12.11
C PRO A 99 19.85 -9.25 -13.12
N CYS A 100 20.27 -10.13 -14.03
CA CYS A 100 19.42 -10.68 -15.08
C CYS A 100 18.90 -12.09 -14.79
N ALA A 101 19.30 -12.72 -13.68
CA ALA A 101 18.81 -14.06 -13.33
C ALA A 101 17.28 -14.05 -13.05
N PRO A 102 16.55 -15.07 -13.48
CA PRO A 102 15.14 -15.18 -13.12
C PRO A 102 15.00 -15.37 -11.60
N VAL A 103 14.00 -14.72 -11.02
CA VAL A 103 13.61 -14.95 -9.62
C VAL A 103 12.37 -15.83 -9.63
N VAL A 104 12.45 -16.98 -8.96
CA VAL A 104 11.33 -17.91 -8.83
C VAL A 104 10.70 -17.72 -7.46
N THR A 105 9.42 -17.37 -7.46
CA THR A 105 8.65 -17.23 -6.22
C THR A 105 8.12 -18.58 -5.77
N ASP A 106 8.67 -19.09 -4.67
CA ASP A 106 8.13 -20.27 -3.99
C ASP A 106 7.12 -19.84 -2.92
N LEU A 107 5.84 -19.80 -3.28
CA LEU A 107 4.77 -19.51 -2.32
C LEU A 107 4.58 -20.64 -1.30
N GLY A 108 5.18 -21.83 -1.49
CA GLY A 108 5.26 -22.92 -0.50
C GLY A 108 6.19 -22.61 0.68
N HIS A 109 7.11 -21.65 0.52
CA HIS A 109 8.08 -21.28 1.52
C HIS A 109 7.43 -20.74 2.81
N ASP A 110 8.16 -20.87 3.94
CA ASP A 110 7.72 -20.40 5.28
C ASP A 110 7.40 -18.90 5.33
N GLY A 111 8.01 -18.09 4.45
CA GLY A 111 7.75 -16.66 4.32
C GLY A 111 6.35 -16.29 3.83
N PHE A 112 5.56 -17.24 3.34
CA PHE A 112 4.22 -17.00 2.79
C PHE A 112 3.10 -17.78 3.51
N VAL A 113 3.35 -18.28 4.72
CA VAL A 113 2.33 -19.04 5.47
C VAL A 113 1.13 -18.17 5.80
N GLY A 114 1.33 -16.92 6.22
CA GLY A 114 0.24 -15.99 6.48
C GLY A 114 -0.67 -15.79 5.27
N LEU A 115 -0.07 -15.52 4.11
CA LEU A 115 -0.79 -15.36 2.84
C LEU A 115 -1.57 -16.64 2.46
N ARG A 116 -0.92 -17.80 2.43
CA ARG A 116 -1.57 -19.05 2.04
C ARG A 116 -2.74 -19.40 2.95
N THR A 117 -2.53 -19.33 4.27
CA THR A 117 -3.59 -19.61 5.24
C THR A 117 -4.77 -18.63 5.09
N PHE A 118 -4.49 -17.35 4.81
CA PHE A 118 -5.54 -16.38 4.53
C PHE A 118 -6.36 -16.81 3.30
N LEU A 119 -5.70 -17.17 2.20
CA LEU A 119 -6.38 -17.60 0.97
C LEU A 119 -7.24 -18.84 1.21
N ASP A 120 -6.72 -19.84 1.93
CA ASP A 120 -7.45 -21.06 2.27
C ASP A 120 -8.70 -20.76 3.12
N VAL A 121 -8.56 -19.93 4.17
CA VAL A 121 -9.68 -19.57 5.06
C VAL A 121 -10.70 -18.71 4.33
N ALA A 122 -10.28 -17.75 3.51
CA ALA A 122 -11.17 -16.89 2.74
C ALA A 122 -11.95 -17.70 1.70
N ALA A 123 -11.29 -18.60 0.98
CA ALA A 123 -11.94 -19.50 0.01
C ALA A 123 -12.94 -20.44 0.71
N ALA A 124 -12.56 -21.04 1.84
CA ALA A 124 -13.44 -21.92 2.61
C ALA A 124 -14.69 -21.18 3.15
N ARG A 125 -14.59 -19.87 3.41
CA ARG A 125 -15.71 -19.00 3.81
C ARG A 125 -16.53 -18.47 2.63
N GLY A 126 -16.14 -18.75 1.40
CA GLY A 126 -16.77 -18.21 0.19
C GLY A 126 -16.65 -16.70 0.07
N TRP A 127 -15.51 -16.14 0.49
CA TRP A 127 -15.26 -14.70 0.45
C TRP A 127 -15.30 -14.17 -0.98
N ARG A 128 -16.02 -13.07 -1.21
CA ARG A 128 -16.17 -12.41 -2.51
C ARG A 128 -15.91 -10.90 -2.44
N GLY A 129 -15.72 -10.38 -1.22
CA GLY A 129 -15.38 -8.98 -1.02
C GLY A 129 -13.98 -8.65 -1.54
N PRO A 130 -13.62 -7.35 -1.59
CA PRO A 130 -12.28 -6.96 -1.99
C PRO A 130 -11.23 -7.51 -1.03
N VAL A 131 -10.07 -7.85 -1.58
CA VAL A 131 -8.90 -8.33 -0.83
C VAL A 131 -7.73 -7.40 -1.10
N LYS A 132 -7.14 -6.90 -0.03
CA LYS A 132 -5.90 -6.14 -0.09
C LYS A 132 -4.74 -7.02 0.31
N TRP A 133 -3.66 -6.95 -0.44
CA TRP A 133 -2.37 -7.47 -0.05
C TRP A 133 -1.28 -6.46 -0.36
N GLN A 134 -0.10 -6.67 0.20
CA GLN A 134 1.00 -5.73 0.05
C GLN A 134 2.32 -6.47 -0.07
N PHE A 135 3.27 -5.79 -0.66
CA PHE A 135 4.62 -6.27 -0.81
C PHE A 135 5.61 -5.11 -0.78
N VAL A 136 6.86 -5.34 -0.40
CA VAL A 136 7.86 -4.29 -0.45
C VAL A 136 8.04 -3.78 -1.88
N GLY A 137 8.20 -2.48 -2.03
CA GLY A 137 8.49 -1.88 -3.32
C GLY A 137 9.98 -1.93 -3.69
N PRO A 138 10.31 -1.71 -4.98
CA PRO A 138 11.65 -1.87 -5.49
C PRO A 138 12.66 -0.86 -4.94
N VAL A 139 12.20 0.33 -4.54
CA VAL A 139 13.09 1.36 -3.99
C VAL A 139 13.57 0.94 -2.62
N THR A 140 12.66 0.55 -1.74
CA THR A 140 12.98 0.07 -0.39
C THR A 140 13.86 -1.18 -0.43
N LEU A 141 13.55 -2.15 -1.30
CA LEU A 141 14.38 -3.35 -1.44
C LEU A 141 15.78 -3.02 -1.97
N GLY A 142 15.89 -2.12 -2.96
CA GLY A 142 17.17 -1.66 -3.52
C GLY A 142 18.04 -0.98 -2.46
N VAL A 143 17.46 -0.13 -1.60
CA VAL A 143 18.16 0.48 -0.46
C VAL A 143 18.60 -0.59 0.54
N ALA A 144 17.78 -1.61 0.84
CA ALA A 144 18.15 -2.72 1.73
C ALA A 144 19.38 -3.47 1.21
N LEU A 145 19.39 -3.83 -0.08
CA LEU A 145 20.51 -4.50 -0.72
C LEU A 145 21.77 -3.62 -0.76
N THR A 146 21.62 -2.32 -1.02
CA THR A 146 22.75 -1.37 -0.98
C THR A 146 23.35 -1.30 0.41
N ARG A 147 22.54 -1.24 1.45
CA ARG A 147 23.00 -1.28 2.87
C ARG A 147 23.66 -2.61 3.24
N ALA A 148 23.31 -3.70 2.55
CA ALA A 148 23.97 -5.01 2.70
C ALA A 148 25.27 -5.12 1.89
N GLY A 149 25.74 -4.02 1.25
CA GLY A 149 27.02 -3.96 0.54
C GLY A 149 26.93 -4.26 -0.96
N VAL A 150 25.74 -4.36 -1.53
CA VAL A 150 25.58 -4.54 -2.98
C VAL A 150 25.80 -3.20 -3.70
N PRO A 151 26.56 -3.15 -4.80
CA PRO A 151 26.70 -1.95 -5.63
C PRO A 151 25.33 -1.42 -6.07
N VAL A 152 25.10 -0.11 -6.01
CA VAL A 152 23.80 0.55 -6.21
C VAL A 152 23.11 0.06 -7.50
N GLY A 153 23.78 0.09 -8.66
CA GLY A 153 23.18 -0.34 -9.93
C GLY A 153 22.69 -1.79 -9.90
N THR A 154 23.49 -2.70 -9.32
CA THR A 154 23.11 -4.12 -9.13
C THR A 154 21.95 -4.26 -8.16
N ALA A 155 22.00 -3.55 -7.03
CA ALA A 155 20.97 -3.60 -5.98
C ALA A 155 19.58 -3.26 -6.52
N PHE A 156 19.45 -2.17 -7.25
CA PHE A 156 18.16 -1.74 -7.79
C PHE A 156 17.71 -2.58 -8.98
N ALA A 157 18.63 -3.08 -9.81
CA ALA A 157 18.31 -4.01 -10.91
C ALA A 157 17.76 -5.34 -10.38
N VAL A 158 18.38 -5.90 -9.33
CA VAL A 158 17.89 -7.11 -8.65
C VAL A 158 16.56 -6.84 -7.96
N ALA A 159 16.44 -5.71 -7.24
CA ALA A 159 15.25 -5.36 -6.49
C ALA A 159 14.00 -5.28 -7.38
N VAL A 160 14.05 -4.53 -8.48
CA VAL A 160 12.86 -4.38 -9.35
C VAL A 160 12.46 -5.72 -9.98
N ARG A 161 13.43 -6.57 -10.33
CA ARG A 161 13.17 -7.90 -10.88
C ARG A 161 12.52 -8.83 -9.86
N ALA A 162 13.07 -8.90 -8.66
CA ALA A 162 12.54 -9.73 -7.58
C ALA A 162 11.12 -9.30 -7.20
N VAL A 163 10.92 -8.00 -6.98
CA VAL A 163 9.61 -7.45 -6.65
C VAL A 163 8.59 -7.80 -7.73
N ARG A 164 8.88 -7.57 -9.00
CA ARG A 164 7.94 -7.89 -10.09
C ARG A 164 7.60 -9.38 -10.17
N ALA A 165 8.60 -10.27 -10.00
CA ALA A 165 8.36 -11.71 -10.02
C ALA A 165 7.42 -12.15 -8.88
N HIS A 166 7.67 -11.66 -7.66
CA HIS A 166 6.82 -11.96 -6.50
C HIS A 166 5.41 -11.38 -6.64
N LEU A 167 5.29 -10.13 -7.11
CA LEU A 167 3.99 -9.47 -7.31
C LEU A 167 3.10 -10.27 -8.26
N VAL A 168 3.63 -10.71 -9.40
CA VAL A 168 2.87 -11.52 -10.38
C VAL A 168 2.46 -12.85 -9.77
N ALA A 169 3.39 -13.57 -9.14
CA ALA A 169 3.09 -14.88 -8.54
C ALA A 169 2.04 -14.80 -7.42
N ILE A 170 2.08 -13.74 -6.58
CA ILE A 170 1.08 -13.52 -5.53
C ILE A 170 -0.28 -13.17 -6.15
N ALA A 171 -0.30 -12.27 -7.14
CA ALA A 171 -1.55 -11.88 -7.80
C ALA A 171 -2.25 -13.07 -8.46
N ASP A 172 -1.49 -13.95 -9.11
CA ASP A 172 -2.00 -15.18 -9.73
C ASP A 172 -2.56 -16.14 -8.67
N ALA A 173 -1.86 -16.30 -7.54
CA ALA A 173 -2.34 -17.15 -6.44
C ALA A 173 -3.63 -16.60 -5.82
N VAL A 174 -3.73 -15.28 -5.62
CA VAL A 174 -4.96 -14.66 -5.12
C VAL A 174 -6.10 -14.83 -6.12
N ALA A 175 -5.86 -14.61 -7.42
CA ALA A 175 -6.87 -14.80 -8.46
C ALA A 175 -7.35 -16.26 -8.56
N ALA A 176 -6.44 -17.22 -8.39
CA ALA A 176 -6.79 -18.63 -8.41
C ALA A 176 -7.63 -19.06 -7.19
N ALA A 177 -7.29 -18.55 -6.00
CA ALA A 177 -8.00 -18.90 -4.76
C ALA A 177 -9.33 -18.13 -4.59
N LEU A 178 -9.39 -16.89 -5.04
CA LEU A 178 -10.51 -15.95 -4.84
C LEU A 178 -10.89 -15.25 -6.16
N PRO A 179 -11.39 -15.99 -7.15
CA PRO A 179 -11.59 -15.48 -8.52
C PRO A 179 -12.63 -14.35 -8.64
N GLU A 180 -13.53 -14.24 -7.66
CA GLU A 180 -14.57 -13.20 -7.65
C GLU A 180 -14.18 -11.98 -6.81
N SER A 181 -13.05 -12.02 -6.09
CA SER A 181 -12.60 -10.95 -5.20
C SER A 181 -11.74 -9.93 -5.96
N PRO A 182 -12.14 -8.64 -6.02
CA PRO A 182 -11.27 -7.59 -6.54
C PRO A 182 -9.99 -7.49 -5.71
N GLN A 183 -8.85 -7.33 -6.38
CA GLN A 183 -7.56 -7.19 -5.72
C GLN A 183 -7.14 -5.73 -5.60
N ILE A 184 -6.68 -5.36 -4.40
CA ILE A 184 -5.97 -4.12 -4.11
C ILE A 184 -4.54 -4.50 -3.71
N VAL A 185 -3.56 -3.90 -4.35
CA VAL A 185 -2.15 -4.15 -4.05
C VAL A 185 -1.47 -2.86 -3.64
N LEU A 186 -0.83 -2.84 -2.49
CA LEU A 186 0.00 -1.71 -2.08
C LEU A 186 1.48 -2.11 -2.06
N LEU A 187 2.31 -1.31 -2.73
CA LEU A 187 3.76 -1.41 -2.62
C LEU A 187 4.23 -0.62 -1.40
N ASP A 188 4.88 -1.31 -0.46
CA ASP A 188 5.40 -0.69 0.76
C ASP A 188 6.75 -0.04 0.47
N GLU A 189 6.81 1.29 0.55
CA GLU A 189 7.98 2.10 0.27
C GLU A 189 8.33 3.05 1.42
N PRO A 190 8.61 2.53 2.64
CA PRO A 190 8.96 3.39 3.78
C PRO A 190 10.19 4.27 3.52
N TRP A 191 11.19 3.78 2.77
CA TRP A 191 12.39 4.57 2.48
C TRP A 191 12.23 5.55 1.32
N PHE A 192 11.11 5.53 0.62
CA PHE A 192 10.78 6.60 -0.33
C PHE A 192 10.57 7.95 0.37
N GLY A 193 10.29 7.96 1.66
CA GLY A 193 10.25 9.18 2.47
C GLY A 193 11.55 9.98 2.41
N ASP A 194 12.68 9.29 2.22
CA ASP A 194 14.01 9.91 2.15
C ASP A 194 14.49 10.21 0.72
N VAL A 195 13.66 9.98 -0.31
CA VAL A 195 14.08 10.05 -1.73
C VAL A 195 14.67 11.40 -2.14
N MET A 196 14.19 12.49 -1.51
CA MET A 196 14.68 13.85 -1.74
C MET A 196 15.89 14.22 -0.86
N SER A 197 16.30 13.34 0.06
CA SER A 197 17.37 13.62 1.01
C SER A 197 18.75 13.53 0.35
N PRO A 198 19.69 14.42 0.70
CA PRO A 198 21.07 14.31 0.24
C PRO A 198 21.67 12.95 0.65
N GLY A 199 22.29 12.25 -0.30
CA GLY A 199 22.90 10.94 -0.05
C GLY A 199 21.95 9.75 -0.20
N PHE A 200 20.71 9.94 -0.63
CA PHE A 200 19.87 8.83 -1.06
C PHE A 200 20.54 8.11 -2.25
N PRO A 201 20.52 6.76 -2.32
CA PRO A 201 21.34 6.00 -3.27
C PRO A 201 21.06 6.28 -4.77
N ILE A 202 19.84 6.71 -5.10
CA ILE A 202 19.42 7.04 -6.47
C ILE A 202 18.69 8.38 -6.48
N ALA A 203 18.66 9.04 -7.63
CA ALA A 203 17.89 10.28 -7.81
C ALA A 203 16.37 10.02 -7.79
N PRO A 204 15.52 11.03 -7.54
CA PRO A 204 14.07 10.88 -7.49
C PRO A 204 13.45 10.30 -8.77
N ASP A 205 13.82 10.78 -9.95
CA ASP A 205 13.25 10.30 -11.21
C ASP A 205 13.47 8.79 -11.44
N PRO A 206 14.69 8.22 -11.31
CA PRO A 206 14.88 6.78 -11.30
C PRO A 206 14.07 6.02 -10.25
N ALA A 207 13.86 6.59 -9.05
CA ALA A 207 13.04 5.95 -8.02
C ALA A 207 11.57 5.89 -8.44
N ILE A 208 11.05 6.97 -9.01
CA ILE A 208 9.70 7.06 -9.58
C ILE A 208 9.52 6.02 -10.70
N ASP A 209 10.48 5.92 -11.62
CA ASP A 209 10.44 4.97 -12.73
C ASP A 209 10.42 3.51 -12.26
N LEU A 210 11.24 3.17 -11.24
CA LEU A 210 11.26 1.83 -10.65
C LEU A 210 9.91 1.47 -10.02
N LEU A 211 9.32 2.39 -9.26
CA LEU A 211 8.03 2.21 -8.60
C LEU A 211 6.91 2.06 -9.64
N SER A 212 6.85 2.97 -10.62
CA SER A 212 5.89 2.91 -11.73
C SER A 212 5.99 1.60 -12.51
N GLY A 213 7.22 1.19 -12.86
CA GLY A 213 7.47 -0.05 -13.59
C GLY A 213 7.10 -1.32 -12.81
N ALA A 214 7.18 -1.30 -11.47
CA ALA A 214 6.71 -2.41 -10.63
C ALA A 214 5.17 -2.47 -10.59
N MET A 215 4.49 -1.32 -10.42
CA MET A 215 3.03 -1.24 -10.41
C MET A 215 2.42 -1.66 -11.74
N ALA A 216 3.02 -1.26 -12.88
CA ALA A 216 2.53 -1.58 -14.22
C ALA A 216 2.40 -3.09 -14.49
N ALA A 217 3.15 -3.93 -13.77
CA ALA A 217 3.05 -5.38 -13.89
C ALA A 217 1.68 -5.94 -13.41
N LEU A 218 0.97 -5.19 -12.56
CA LEU A 218 -0.29 -5.60 -11.94
C LEU A 218 -1.52 -4.83 -12.43
N GLU A 219 -1.36 -3.69 -13.10
CA GLU A 219 -2.47 -2.84 -13.57
C GLU A 219 -3.59 -3.61 -14.31
N PRO A 220 -3.32 -4.68 -15.09
CA PRO A 220 -4.38 -5.43 -15.76
C PRO A 220 -5.28 -6.23 -14.81
N VAL A 221 -4.78 -6.60 -13.62
CA VAL A 221 -5.42 -7.58 -12.73
C VAL A 221 -5.82 -7.01 -11.37
N ALA A 222 -5.22 -5.90 -10.95
CA ALA A 222 -5.45 -5.29 -9.63
C ALA A 222 -5.50 -3.76 -9.69
N ALA A 223 -6.11 -3.12 -8.70
CA ALA A 223 -5.85 -1.72 -8.41
C ALA A 223 -4.54 -1.63 -7.60
N VAL A 224 -3.59 -0.87 -8.11
CA VAL A 224 -2.24 -0.82 -7.54
C VAL A 224 -1.97 0.53 -6.92
N GLY A 225 -1.38 0.52 -5.75
CA GLY A 225 -1.04 1.74 -5.04
C GLY A 225 0.31 1.67 -4.33
N VAL A 226 0.61 2.72 -3.60
CA VAL A 226 1.82 2.82 -2.80
C VAL A 226 1.46 3.16 -1.36
N HIS A 227 2.16 2.52 -0.43
CA HIS A 227 2.12 2.86 0.97
C HIS A 227 3.48 3.40 1.42
N CYS A 228 3.47 4.60 2.01
CA CYS A 228 4.62 5.17 2.69
C CYS A 228 4.19 5.69 4.07
N CYS A 229 4.81 5.17 5.13
CA CYS A 229 4.48 5.56 6.50
C CYS A 229 5.25 6.79 7.00
N ALA A 230 6.13 7.39 6.19
CA ALA A 230 6.79 8.64 6.54
C ALA A 230 5.78 9.79 6.64
N THR A 231 5.94 10.66 7.64
CA THR A 231 5.00 11.74 7.96
C THR A 231 5.18 12.98 7.06
N ASP A 232 6.31 13.08 6.41
CA ASP A 232 6.76 14.21 5.58
C ASP A 232 7.19 13.78 4.17
N VAL A 233 6.62 12.66 3.68
CA VAL A 233 6.92 12.11 2.36
C VAL A 233 6.59 13.10 1.24
N ASP A 234 7.44 13.15 0.22
CA ASP A 234 7.14 13.88 -1.02
C ASP A 234 6.03 13.20 -1.81
N VAL A 235 4.79 13.64 -1.53
CA VAL A 235 3.57 13.13 -2.16
C VAL A 235 3.60 13.34 -3.68
N ALA A 236 4.21 14.43 -4.17
CA ALA A 236 4.26 14.70 -5.60
C ALA A 236 5.04 13.60 -6.35
N SER A 237 6.17 13.17 -5.82
CA SER A 237 6.96 12.07 -6.40
C SER A 237 6.23 10.73 -6.33
N LEU A 238 5.54 10.42 -5.21
CA LEU A 238 4.72 9.21 -5.13
C LEU A 238 3.59 9.21 -6.17
N LEU A 239 2.90 10.34 -6.34
CA LEU A 239 1.82 10.47 -7.34
C LEU A 239 2.34 10.46 -8.77
N ALA A 240 3.56 10.94 -9.01
CA ALA A 240 4.20 10.87 -10.33
C ALA A 240 4.45 9.43 -10.80
N ALA A 241 4.62 8.48 -9.88
CA ALA A 241 4.70 7.06 -10.23
C ALA A 241 3.38 6.48 -10.77
N GLY A 242 2.26 7.18 -10.65
CA GLY A 242 0.97 6.84 -11.24
C GLY A 242 0.15 5.80 -10.47
N PRO A 243 0.12 5.78 -9.13
CA PRO A 243 -0.68 4.83 -8.37
C PRO A 243 -2.19 5.06 -8.56
N ASP A 244 -2.99 4.01 -8.32
CA ASP A 244 -4.45 4.11 -8.16
C ASP A 244 -4.82 4.50 -6.73
N ILE A 245 -3.99 4.10 -5.76
CA ILE A 245 -4.23 4.33 -4.34
C ILE A 245 -2.96 4.87 -3.70
N LEU A 246 -3.08 5.99 -2.98
CA LEU A 246 -2.04 6.55 -2.14
C LEU A 246 -2.38 6.26 -0.68
N ALA A 247 -1.54 5.49 0.03
CA ALA A 247 -1.71 5.20 1.45
C ALA A 247 -0.61 5.92 2.27
N VAL A 248 -1.00 6.94 3.03
CA VAL A 248 -0.09 7.77 3.82
C VAL A 248 -0.73 8.17 5.16
N PRO A 249 0.06 8.50 6.20
CA PRO A 249 -0.46 9.05 7.44
C PRO A 249 -1.26 10.34 7.21
N ALA A 250 -2.39 10.48 7.90
CA ALA A 250 -3.22 11.70 7.85
C ALA A 250 -2.56 12.81 8.67
N THR A 251 -1.57 13.48 8.11
CA THR A 251 -0.79 14.55 8.75
C THR A 251 -1.14 15.93 8.19
N PRO A 252 -0.93 17.02 8.95
CA PRO A 252 -1.14 18.38 8.46
C PRO A 252 -0.35 18.73 7.20
N HIS A 253 0.83 18.10 6.99
CA HIS A 253 1.66 18.28 5.80
C HIS A 253 0.89 18.03 4.49
N LEU A 254 -0.10 17.13 4.49
CA LEU A 254 -0.92 16.84 3.30
C LEU A 254 -1.72 18.04 2.79
N ALA A 255 -2.00 19.02 3.66
CA ALA A 255 -2.64 20.24 3.24
C ALA A 255 -1.75 21.11 2.33
N ASP A 256 -0.43 21.06 2.52
CA ASP A 256 0.51 21.85 1.70
C ASP A 256 0.58 21.35 0.25
N VAL A 257 0.21 20.08 0.04
CA VAL A 257 0.17 19.42 -1.27
C VAL A 257 -1.27 19.19 -1.79
N ALA A 258 -2.25 19.91 -1.23
CA ALA A 258 -3.68 19.77 -1.57
C ALA A 258 -3.98 19.81 -3.07
N GLY A 259 -3.25 20.64 -3.85
CA GLY A 259 -3.44 20.71 -5.31
C GLY A 259 -3.09 19.41 -6.04
N TYR A 260 -2.06 18.69 -5.59
CA TYR A 260 -1.71 17.38 -6.13
C TYR A 260 -2.75 16.32 -5.74
N LEU A 261 -3.19 16.33 -4.47
CA LEU A 261 -4.21 15.42 -3.98
C LEU A 261 -5.54 15.64 -4.70
N THR A 262 -5.96 16.88 -4.91
CA THR A 262 -7.18 17.23 -5.65
C THR A 262 -7.15 16.66 -7.07
N LYS A 263 -6.09 16.91 -7.82
CA LYS A 263 -5.93 16.37 -9.18
C LYS A 263 -5.90 14.84 -9.21
N PHE A 264 -5.28 14.22 -8.21
CA PHE A 264 -5.24 12.77 -8.07
C PHE A 264 -6.65 12.19 -7.87
N LEU A 265 -7.44 12.80 -6.98
CA LEU A 265 -8.81 12.39 -6.71
C LEU A 265 -9.73 12.61 -7.92
N GLU A 266 -9.61 13.76 -8.60
CA GLU A 266 -10.33 14.07 -9.85
C GLU A 266 -10.00 13.08 -10.97
N GLY A 267 -8.75 12.61 -11.01
CA GLY A 267 -8.28 11.56 -11.93
C GLY A 267 -8.77 10.15 -11.58
N GLY A 268 -9.61 9.99 -10.55
CA GLY A 268 -10.15 8.70 -10.11
C GLY A 268 -9.29 7.98 -9.08
N GLY A 269 -8.20 8.57 -8.62
CA GLY A 269 -7.37 8.04 -7.54
C GLY A 269 -8.11 7.99 -6.20
N ARG A 270 -7.61 7.18 -5.27
CA ARG A 270 -8.15 7.05 -3.91
C ARG A 270 -7.04 7.28 -2.88
N ILE A 271 -7.40 7.85 -1.74
CA ILE A 271 -6.46 8.02 -0.62
C ILE A 271 -6.87 7.08 0.51
N ALA A 272 -5.93 6.24 0.94
CA ALA A 272 -6.04 5.45 2.15
C ALA A 272 -5.37 6.23 3.30
N TRP A 273 -6.18 6.90 4.07
CA TRP A 273 -5.75 7.76 5.17
C TRP A 273 -5.30 6.92 6.35
N GLY A 274 -4.04 7.01 6.73
CA GLY A 274 -3.55 6.47 7.98
C GLY A 274 -4.08 7.34 9.14
N VAL A 275 -5.06 6.83 9.89
CA VAL A 275 -5.75 7.62 10.94
C VAL A 275 -5.31 7.27 12.34
N VAL A 276 -4.70 6.10 12.56
CA VAL A 276 -4.24 5.66 13.87
C VAL A 276 -2.72 5.51 13.84
N ALA A 277 -2.01 6.35 14.58
CA ALA A 277 -0.56 6.23 14.77
C ALA A 277 -0.20 4.91 15.46
N THR A 278 0.82 4.21 14.96
CA THR A 278 1.23 2.89 15.43
C THR A 278 2.64 2.86 16.03
N ASP A 279 3.33 4.00 16.03
CA ASP A 279 4.70 4.20 16.52
C ASP A 279 4.76 4.84 17.93
N GLY A 280 3.60 5.04 18.56
CA GLY A 280 3.46 5.66 19.87
C GLY A 280 2.30 5.07 20.68
N PRO A 281 1.83 5.79 21.70
CA PRO A 281 0.68 5.37 22.49
C PRO A 281 -0.59 5.26 21.62
N ILE A 282 -1.19 4.09 21.59
CA ILE A 282 -2.43 3.84 20.85
C ILE A 282 -3.59 4.58 21.55
N PRO A 283 -4.40 5.37 20.81
CA PRO A 283 -5.57 6.02 21.35
C PRO A 283 -6.54 5.03 22.02
N THR A 284 -7.36 5.53 22.95
CA THR A 284 -8.40 4.73 23.63
C THR A 284 -9.77 4.85 22.96
N SER A 285 -9.94 5.84 22.06
CA SER A 285 -11.18 6.06 21.30
C SER A 285 -10.87 6.62 19.91
N ASP A 286 -11.89 6.65 19.06
CA ASP A 286 -11.83 7.19 17.70
C ASP A 286 -11.92 8.74 17.64
N GLU A 287 -12.21 9.41 18.77
CA GLU A 287 -12.47 10.84 18.80
C GLU A 287 -11.27 11.69 18.37
N ARG A 288 -10.07 11.40 18.90
CA ARG A 288 -8.85 12.11 18.53
C ARG A 288 -8.42 11.83 17.08
N PRO A 289 -8.33 10.56 16.61
CA PRO A 289 -8.10 10.25 15.22
C PRO A 289 -9.09 10.91 14.26
N TRP A 290 -10.37 10.91 14.61
CA TRP A 290 -11.40 11.59 13.82
C TRP A 290 -11.15 13.11 13.72
N ARG A 291 -10.86 13.78 14.84
CA ARG A 291 -10.56 15.22 14.85
C ARG A 291 -9.36 15.53 13.97
N GLN A 292 -8.27 14.76 14.08
CA GLN A 292 -7.08 14.93 13.26
C GLN A 292 -7.37 14.79 11.77
N LEU A 293 -8.12 13.76 11.37
CA LEU A 293 -8.53 13.58 9.97
C LEU A 293 -9.40 14.75 9.49
N SER A 294 -10.36 15.19 10.31
CA SER A 294 -11.25 16.30 9.97
C SER A 294 -10.48 17.61 9.78
N ASP A 295 -9.51 17.90 10.65
CA ASP A 295 -8.67 19.10 10.52
C ASP A 295 -7.85 19.10 9.23
N VAL A 296 -7.27 17.94 8.86
CA VAL A 296 -6.55 17.77 7.58
C VAL A 296 -7.51 17.95 6.40
N TRP A 297 -8.70 17.35 6.44
CA TRP A 297 -9.69 17.48 5.37
C TRP A 297 -10.19 18.91 5.22
N CYS A 298 -10.52 19.61 6.33
CA CYS A 298 -10.89 21.02 6.29
C CYS A 298 -9.80 21.86 5.60
N SER A 299 -8.54 21.66 5.97
CA SER A 299 -7.43 22.38 5.38
C SER A 299 -7.23 22.09 3.88
N ILE A 300 -7.50 20.87 3.43
CA ILE A 300 -7.46 20.50 2.00
C ILE A 300 -8.66 21.11 1.25
N ILE A 301 -9.84 21.11 1.85
CA ILE A 301 -11.06 21.72 1.27
C ILE A 301 -10.91 23.23 1.14
N GLU A 302 -10.37 23.93 2.15
CA GLU A 302 -10.06 25.35 2.09
C GLU A 302 -9.12 25.73 0.94
N ARG A 303 -8.31 24.77 0.48
CA ARG A 303 -7.42 24.92 -0.69
C ARG A 303 -8.04 24.46 -2.01
N GLY A 304 -9.36 24.22 -2.02
CA GLY A 304 -10.16 24.03 -3.23
C GLY A 304 -10.50 22.59 -3.61
N CYS A 305 -10.25 21.60 -2.74
CA CYS A 305 -10.70 20.22 -2.98
C CYS A 305 -12.21 20.09 -2.74
N ASP A 306 -12.90 19.40 -3.64
CA ASP A 306 -14.31 19.06 -3.44
C ASP A 306 -14.49 18.11 -2.23
N PRO A 307 -15.25 18.52 -1.19
CA PRO A 307 -15.47 17.69 0.00
C PRO A 307 -16.21 16.38 -0.32
N ILE A 308 -17.05 16.35 -1.35
CA ILE A 308 -17.76 15.15 -1.75
C ILE A 308 -16.77 14.15 -2.37
N LEU A 309 -15.92 14.61 -3.26
CA LEU A 309 -14.91 13.82 -3.92
C LEU A 309 -13.89 13.27 -2.90
N LEU A 310 -13.40 14.14 -2.01
CA LEU A 310 -12.48 13.76 -0.94
C LEU A 310 -13.03 12.61 -0.10
N ARG A 311 -14.30 12.69 0.30
CA ARG A 311 -14.96 11.65 1.09
C ARG A 311 -15.23 10.37 0.28
N GLN A 312 -15.72 10.49 -0.95
CA GLN A 312 -16.06 9.33 -1.78
C GLN A 312 -14.84 8.50 -2.18
N ARG A 313 -13.67 9.12 -2.27
CA ARG A 313 -12.42 8.50 -2.69
C ARG A 313 -11.50 8.14 -1.50
N SER A 314 -12.05 8.08 -0.28
CA SER A 314 -11.31 7.79 0.93
C SER A 314 -11.47 6.35 1.39
N LEU A 315 -10.34 5.75 1.77
CA LEU A 315 -10.20 4.53 2.58
C LEU A 315 -9.55 4.92 3.92
N LEU A 316 -9.77 4.13 4.95
CA LEU A 316 -9.15 4.36 6.26
C LEU A 316 -8.28 3.18 6.66
N THR A 317 -7.12 3.48 7.23
CA THR A 317 -6.13 2.48 7.63
C THR A 317 -5.35 2.97 8.86
N PRO A 318 -4.68 2.10 9.61
CA PRO A 318 -3.61 2.53 10.51
C PRO A 318 -2.47 3.21 9.75
N HIS A 319 -1.61 3.98 10.45
CA HIS A 319 -0.43 4.58 9.81
C HIS A 319 0.52 3.54 9.25
N CYS A 320 0.74 2.44 9.97
CA CYS A 320 1.68 1.40 9.60
C CYS A 320 1.20 0.02 10.08
N GLY A 321 1.97 -1.01 9.75
CA GLY A 321 1.71 -2.39 10.17
C GLY A 321 1.74 -2.58 11.67
N LEU A 322 1.06 -3.63 12.15
CA LEU A 322 0.88 -3.94 13.58
C LEU A 322 1.78 -5.09 14.07
N GLY A 323 2.69 -5.57 13.24
CA GLY A 323 3.52 -6.73 13.54
C GLY A 323 4.33 -6.65 14.83
N LEU A 324 4.64 -5.46 15.33
CA LEU A 324 5.38 -5.24 16.58
C LEU A 324 4.49 -5.14 17.84
N HIS A 325 3.16 -5.08 17.66
CA HIS A 325 2.19 -4.97 18.76
C HIS A 325 1.73 -6.32 19.31
N THR A 326 0.64 -6.33 20.07
CA THR A 326 -0.05 -7.54 20.50
C THR A 326 -1.38 -7.69 19.74
N PRO A 327 -1.99 -8.88 19.70
CA PRO A 327 -3.31 -9.07 19.09
C PRO A 327 -4.38 -8.14 19.64
N GLU A 328 -4.40 -7.90 20.96
CA GLU A 328 -5.37 -7.02 21.61
C GLU A 328 -5.20 -5.55 21.17
N VAL A 329 -3.95 -5.13 20.94
CA VAL A 329 -3.67 -3.81 20.37
C VAL A 329 -4.14 -3.75 18.92
N ALA A 330 -3.95 -4.80 18.14
CA ALA A 330 -4.43 -4.86 16.76
C ALA A 330 -5.96 -4.76 16.68
N GLU A 331 -6.69 -5.47 17.56
CA GLU A 331 -8.15 -5.36 17.67
C GLU A 331 -8.58 -3.93 18.01
N ARG A 332 -7.91 -3.30 18.98
CA ARG A 332 -8.20 -1.91 19.37
C ARG A 332 -7.99 -0.95 18.20
N VAL A 333 -6.88 -1.07 17.48
CA VAL A 333 -6.56 -0.22 16.32
C VAL A 333 -7.59 -0.41 15.21
N ALA A 334 -7.99 -1.65 14.92
CA ALA A 334 -9.05 -1.92 13.95
C ALA A 334 -10.39 -1.30 14.38
N GLY A 335 -10.78 -1.45 15.66
CA GLY A 335 -11.99 -0.85 16.21
C GLY A 335 -12.00 0.68 16.11
N ILE A 336 -10.87 1.34 16.41
CA ILE A 336 -10.72 2.80 16.26
C ILE A 336 -10.81 3.21 14.78
N THR A 337 -10.14 2.49 13.90
CA THR A 337 -10.19 2.75 12.45
C THR A 337 -11.62 2.62 11.93
N SER A 338 -12.35 1.58 12.35
CA SER A 338 -13.77 1.38 12.03
C SER A 338 -14.65 2.50 12.57
N GLY A 339 -14.41 2.97 13.81
CA GLY A 339 -15.12 4.10 14.40
C GLY A 339 -14.96 5.38 13.58
N VAL A 340 -13.74 5.68 13.12
CA VAL A 340 -13.51 6.82 12.21
C VAL A 340 -14.25 6.61 10.88
N GLY A 341 -14.27 5.39 10.34
CA GLY A 341 -15.02 5.04 9.12
C GLY A 341 -16.51 5.30 9.24
N HIS A 342 -17.13 4.93 10.38
CA HIS A 342 -18.52 5.22 10.65
C HIS A 342 -18.80 6.73 10.66
N ARG A 343 -17.94 7.55 11.28
CA ARG A 343 -18.09 9.01 11.29
C ARG A 343 -18.02 9.62 9.89
N VAL A 344 -17.17 9.09 8.99
CA VAL A 344 -17.11 9.51 7.58
C VAL A 344 -18.44 9.25 6.87
N VAL A 345 -19.09 8.11 7.15
CA VAL A 345 -20.40 7.77 6.57
C VAL A 345 -21.49 8.65 7.14
N GLU A 346 -21.54 8.84 8.47
CA GLU A 346 -22.56 9.63 9.16
C GLU A 346 -22.56 11.10 8.75
N GLN A 347 -21.39 11.71 8.58
CA GLN A 347 -21.29 13.07 8.04
C GLN A 347 -21.85 13.18 6.63
N ALA A 348 -21.71 12.15 5.81
CA ALA A 348 -22.31 12.11 4.48
C ALA A 348 -23.83 12.19 4.54
N LEU A 349 -24.43 11.48 5.50
CA LEU A 349 -25.87 11.48 5.72
C LEU A 349 -26.34 12.82 6.28
N ALA A 350 -25.67 13.36 7.30
CA ALA A 350 -26.01 14.66 7.89
C ALA A 350 -25.96 15.79 6.86
N GLY A 351 -24.97 15.82 5.97
CA GLY A 351 -24.86 16.78 4.88
C GLY A 351 -26.03 16.70 3.90
N ARG A 352 -26.51 15.49 3.57
CA ARG A 352 -27.70 15.31 2.71
C ARG A 352 -28.99 15.82 3.38
N PHE A 353 -29.18 15.56 4.66
CA PHE A 353 -30.33 16.05 5.40
C PHE A 353 -30.34 17.58 5.56
N ALA A 354 -29.16 18.19 5.73
CA ALA A 354 -29.03 19.65 5.84
C ALA A 354 -29.29 20.39 4.52
N LEU A 355 -29.05 19.76 3.38
CA LEU A 355 -29.23 20.33 2.05
C LEU A 355 -30.58 19.99 1.41
N GLY A 356 -31.42 19.19 2.06
CA GLY A 356 -32.77 18.87 1.60
C GLY A 356 -32.82 18.08 0.29
N THR A 357 -31.76 17.32 -0.04
CA THR A 357 -31.68 16.48 -1.26
C THR A 357 -31.62 14.99 -0.93
#